data_aae56c71662b98fd295dd9a92341faa1
#
_entry.id   aae56c71662b98fd295dd9a92341faa1
#
_cell.length_a   1.000
_cell.length_b   1.000
_cell.length_c   1.000
_cell.angle_alpha   90.00
_cell.angle_beta   90.00
_cell.angle_gamma   90.00
#
_symmetry.space_group_name_H-M   'P 1'
#
loop_
_entity.id
_entity.type
_entity.pdbx_description
1 polymer ?
#
loop_
_entity_poly.entity_id
_entity_poly.type
_entity_poly.pdbx_seq_one_letter_code
_entity_poly.pdbx_strand_id
1 'polypeptide(L)'
;MGLRRNWWPKRFPWARSRSSVECTAAECKEFSDGATQSSTSDRDPHLIDLIRQVVALRQSGDVQGSLDLIDRSFAEGISSNYLLDNRARALSQLNCEREAIQIWEALSKCGDLELQEKSKRLVYQYKCRSVLQHVVQLSQLGHANEALSVLDVARAEGIENDMLLDNRARLLVQLNRHVEAISIWRQLSQSDPKKYNEILISQLVGALQLICRSQGWHVQLFDKNFETLDQLEGGVLQECELLRGRGYAKLLIKLVDQALESGFESPLLALAKANALIELEQFVDAKNLLNHSKESVRDQHVLVIMEDMLDTLSRDVEAELVVRALVPLKAKGDLDAAQNLLVQALLQNHSCVLYEEKLQELLVERGEKNPEYQAFELFLGEAERIRDAASISSQ
;
A
#
# COMPACT_ATOMS: atom_id res chain seq x y z
N MET A 1 13.54 26.69 11.73
CA MET A 1 14.43 26.30 12.85
C MET A 1 13.98 24.95 13.35
N GLY A 2 14.84 24.04 13.27
CA GLY A 2 14.81 22.61 13.29
C GLY A 2 14.17 21.95 14.51
N LEU A 3 13.28 21.02 14.21
CA LEU A 3 12.96 19.91 15.08
C LEU A 3 13.31 18.61 14.34
N ARG A 4 14.61 18.32 14.28
CA ARG A 4 15.10 16.96 14.07
C ARG A 4 14.89 16.20 15.37
N ARG A 5 13.71 15.64 15.59
CA ARG A 5 13.55 14.59 16.59
C ARG A 5 14.11 13.30 16.01
N ASN A 6 15.32 12.94 16.45
CA ASN A 6 15.93 11.64 16.27
C ASN A 6 15.01 10.54 16.83
N TRP A 7 14.22 9.92 16.00
CA TRP A 7 13.31 8.80 16.33
C TRP A 7 14.00 7.43 16.18
N TRP A 8 15.32 7.37 16.35
CA TRP A 8 16.02 6.10 16.45
C TRP A 8 16.12 5.70 17.91
N PRO A 9 15.64 4.49 18.30
CA PRO A 9 15.92 4.00 19.65
C PRO A 9 17.45 3.87 19.78
N LYS A 10 18.02 4.70 20.64
CA LYS A 10 19.42 4.63 21.03
C LYS A 10 19.65 3.28 21.70
N ARG A 11 20.37 2.38 21.06
CA ARG A 11 20.87 1.08 21.51
C ARG A 11 20.15 -0.13 20.90
N PHE A 12 20.71 -0.60 19.80
CA PHE A 12 20.77 -2.04 19.56
C PHE A 12 22.02 -2.60 20.24
N PRO A 13 21.93 -3.67 21.08
CA PRO A 13 23.04 -4.15 21.91
C PRO A 13 24.22 -4.77 21.15
N TRP A 14 24.14 -4.91 19.84
CA TRP A 14 25.08 -5.65 19.01
C TRP A 14 26.00 -4.79 18.10
N ALA A 15 25.94 -3.47 18.18
CA ALA A 15 26.82 -2.55 17.45
C ALA A 15 28.15 -2.29 18.18
N ARG A 16 28.75 -3.32 18.80
CA ARG A 16 30.14 -3.22 19.27
C ARG A 16 31.03 -3.97 18.26
N SER A 17 31.76 -3.19 17.46
CA SER A 17 32.88 -3.68 16.66
C SER A 17 33.89 -4.44 17.54
N ARG A 18 34.08 -5.72 17.25
CA ARG A 18 35.33 -6.42 17.60
C ARG A 18 35.98 -6.83 16.29
N SER A 19 37.30 -6.60 16.26
CA SER A 19 38.24 -6.89 15.22
C SER A 19 37.93 -8.20 14.46
N SER A 20 37.85 -8.10 13.14
CA SER A 20 37.79 -9.20 12.19
C SER A 20 39.06 -10.05 12.30
N VAL A 21 38.88 -11.29 12.64
CA VAL A 21 39.88 -12.33 12.31
C VAL A 21 39.62 -12.65 10.84
N GLU A 22 40.57 -12.31 9.98
CA GLU A 22 40.56 -12.68 8.55
C GLU A 22 40.76 -14.17 8.42
N CYS A 23 39.67 -14.93 8.18
CA CYS A 23 39.79 -16.33 7.72
C CYS A 23 40.07 -16.32 6.23
N THR A 24 41.12 -17.02 5.80
CA THR A 24 41.55 -17.04 4.40
C THR A 24 40.67 -17.94 3.53
N ALA A 25 40.33 -17.45 2.33
CA ALA A 25 39.44 -18.09 1.34
C ALA A 25 39.99 -19.42 0.77
N ALA A 26 41.20 -19.86 1.17
CA ALA A 26 41.83 -21.07 0.67
C ALA A 26 41.29 -22.35 1.33
N GLU A 27 40.81 -22.27 2.58
CA GLU A 27 40.31 -23.43 3.32
C GLU A 27 38.88 -23.88 2.93
N CYS A 28 38.10 -23.03 2.25
CA CYS A 28 36.72 -23.37 1.89
C CYS A 28 36.57 -24.24 0.63
N LYS A 29 37.57 -24.33 -0.23
CA LYS A 29 37.49 -25.12 -1.47
C LYS A 29 37.68 -26.62 -1.30
N GLU A 30 38.41 -27.07 -0.29
CA GLU A 30 38.65 -28.51 -0.06
C GLU A 30 37.46 -29.25 0.50
N PHE A 31 36.48 -28.54 1.11
CA PHE A 31 35.32 -29.18 1.77
C PHE A 31 34.12 -29.45 0.84
N SER A 32 34.02 -28.78 -0.31
CA SER A 32 32.93 -29.04 -1.26
C SER A 32 33.08 -30.38 -2.01
N ASP A 33 34.27 -30.85 -2.20
CA ASP A 33 34.57 -32.07 -2.97
C ASP A 33 34.64 -33.34 -2.11
N GLY A 34 34.79 -33.21 -0.78
CA GLY A 34 34.87 -34.33 0.17
C GLY A 34 33.55 -34.80 0.79
N ALA A 35 32.47 -34.08 0.61
CA ALA A 35 31.20 -34.33 1.30
C ALA A 35 30.38 -35.52 0.74
N THR A 36 30.91 -36.27 -0.24
CA THR A 36 30.18 -37.36 -0.91
C THR A 36 30.60 -38.78 -0.50
N GLN A 37 31.57 -38.98 0.42
CA GLN A 37 32.02 -40.33 0.79
C GLN A 37 32.01 -40.58 2.29
N SER A 38 31.31 -41.66 2.67
CA SER A 38 31.25 -42.39 3.94
C SER A 38 30.64 -41.65 5.15
N SER A 39 29.33 -41.72 5.27
CA SER A 39 28.65 -41.49 6.53
C SER A 39 28.92 -42.65 7.49
N THR A 40 29.70 -42.39 8.56
CA THR A 40 29.59 -43.15 9.78
C THR A 40 28.10 -43.15 10.17
N SER A 41 27.53 -44.32 10.52
CA SER A 41 26.14 -44.39 10.87
C SER A 41 25.83 -43.37 11.97
N ASP A 42 24.84 -42.50 11.77
CA ASP A 42 24.43 -41.46 12.74
C ASP A 42 24.04 -42.04 14.15
N ARG A 43 24.08 -43.33 14.31
CA ARG A 43 23.84 -44.08 15.55
C ARG A 43 25.12 -44.55 16.24
N ASP A 44 26.30 -44.17 15.73
CA ASP A 44 27.55 -44.52 16.38
C ASP A 44 27.64 -43.82 17.76
N PRO A 45 27.73 -44.57 18.88
CA PRO A 45 27.83 -44.00 20.22
C PRO A 45 29.00 -43.03 20.38
N HIS A 46 30.10 -43.28 19.69
CA HIS A 46 31.27 -42.42 19.71
C HIS A 46 31.00 -41.06 19.04
N LEU A 47 30.31 -41.08 17.91
CA LEU A 47 29.90 -39.84 17.23
C LEU A 47 28.92 -39.03 18.07
N ILE A 48 27.96 -39.69 18.73
CA ILE A 48 26.98 -39.03 19.62
C ILE A 48 27.67 -38.35 20.78
N ASP A 49 28.66 -39.00 21.40
CA ASP A 49 29.40 -38.44 22.51
C ASP A 49 30.28 -37.26 22.08
N LEU A 50 30.94 -37.37 20.93
CA LEU A 50 31.67 -36.29 20.30
C LEU A 50 30.80 -35.04 20.04
N ILE A 51 29.62 -35.25 19.47
CA ILE A 51 28.67 -34.14 19.23
C ILE A 51 28.25 -33.49 20.57
N ARG A 52 28.03 -34.28 21.63
CA ARG A 52 27.73 -33.75 22.97
C ARG A 52 28.86 -32.88 23.50
N GLN A 53 30.11 -33.30 23.36
CA GLN A 53 31.29 -32.54 23.79
C GLN A 53 31.42 -31.21 23.00
N VAL A 54 31.25 -31.28 21.69
CA VAL A 54 31.26 -30.09 20.82
C VAL A 54 30.18 -29.09 21.23
N VAL A 55 28.95 -29.57 21.48
CA VAL A 55 27.84 -28.73 21.93
C VAL A 55 28.11 -28.13 23.31
N ALA A 56 28.68 -28.93 24.25
CA ALA A 56 28.99 -28.46 25.61
C ALA A 56 30.05 -27.36 25.59
N LEU A 57 31.13 -27.51 24.82
CA LEU A 57 32.17 -26.49 24.65
C LEU A 57 31.56 -25.19 24.06
N ARG A 58 30.77 -25.31 23.03
CA ARG A 58 30.15 -24.15 22.42
C ARG A 58 29.16 -23.43 23.38
N GLN A 59 28.39 -24.18 24.18
CA GLN A 59 27.45 -23.61 25.17
C GLN A 59 28.18 -22.99 26.37
N SER A 60 29.33 -23.51 26.79
CA SER A 60 30.16 -22.92 27.84
C SER A 60 30.90 -21.64 27.41
N GLY A 61 30.84 -21.30 26.11
CA GLY A 61 31.51 -20.13 25.55
C GLY A 61 32.88 -20.42 24.96
N ASP A 62 33.39 -21.65 25.09
CA ASP A 62 34.62 -22.07 24.42
C ASP A 62 34.35 -22.52 22.97
N VAL A 63 34.02 -21.49 22.17
CA VAL A 63 33.63 -21.69 20.76
C VAL A 63 34.86 -22.15 19.94
N GLN A 64 36.04 -21.63 20.25
CA GLN A 64 37.27 -22.04 19.57
C GLN A 64 37.62 -23.49 19.88
N GLY A 65 37.58 -23.90 21.15
CA GLY A 65 37.77 -25.29 21.54
C GLY A 65 36.79 -26.26 20.87
N SER A 66 35.56 -25.82 20.67
CA SER A 66 34.56 -26.56 19.88
C SER A 66 34.97 -26.75 18.42
N LEU A 67 35.51 -25.71 17.75
CA LEU A 67 36.02 -25.82 16.36
C LEU A 67 37.26 -26.73 16.29
N ASP A 68 38.22 -26.57 17.21
CA ASP A 68 39.44 -27.37 17.24
C ASP A 68 39.13 -28.86 17.47
N LEU A 69 38.07 -29.18 18.23
CA LEU A 69 37.59 -30.55 18.41
C LEU A 69 37.00 -31.12 17.14
N ILE A 70 36.16 -30.32 16.44
CA ILE A 70 35.56 -30.72 15.16
C ILE A 70 36.65 -30.94 14.10
N ASP A 71 37.60 -30.02 13.97
CA ASP A 71 38.68 -30.10 12.98
C ASP A 71 39.60 -31.30 13.22
N ARG A 72 39.90 -31.62 14.48
CA ARG A 72 40.60 -32.87 14.84
C ARG A 72 39.83 -34.12 14.43
N SER A 73 38.53 -34.14 14.68
CA SER A 73 37.67 -35.26 14.32
C SER A 73 37.63 -35.46 12.79
N PHE A 74 37.60 -34.38 12.02
CA PHE A 74 37.70 -34.47 10.55
C PHE A 74 39.09 -35.00 10.09
N ALA A 75 40.17 -34.60 10.76
CA ALA A 75 41.52 -35.12 10.48
C ALA A 75 41.64 -36.62 10.81
N GLU A 76 40.89 -37.14 11.79
CA GLU A 76 40.78 -38.56 12.13
C GLU A 76 39.81 -39.33 11.22
N GLY A 77 39.23 -38.68 10.21
CA GLY A 77 38.29 -39.28 9.26
C GLY A 77 36.86 -39.43 9.77
N ILE A 78 36.53 -38.83 10.92
CA ILE A 78 35.17 -38.82 11.49
C ILE A 78 34.43 -37.64 10.87
N SER A 79 33.54 -37.90 9.91
CA SER A 79 32.71 -36.84 9.30
C SER A 79 31.22 -37.16 9.45
N SER A 80 30.41 -36.13 9.77
CA SER A 80 28.98 -36.24 9.88
C SER A 80 28.33 -34.89 9.54
N ASN A 81 27.14 -34.93 8.94
CA ASN A 81 26.37 -33.72 8.67
C ASN A 81 26.01 -32.94 9.96
N TYR A 82 25.88 -33.66 11.10
CA TYR A 82 25.66 -33.03 12.40
C TYR A 82 26.90 -32.29 12.94
N LEU A 83 28.11 -32.81 12.68
CA LEU A 83 29.35 -32.09 13.00
C LEU A 83 29.51 -30.84 12.14
N LEU A 84 29.15 -30.90 10.84
CA LEU A 84 29.14 -29.75 9.96
C LEU A 84 28.15 -28.70 10.42
N ASP A 85 26.90 -29.06 10.83
CA ASP A 85 25.93 -28.10 11.42
C ASP A 85 26.50 -27.44 12.69
N ASN A 86 27.18 -28.20 13.55
CA ASN A 86 27.81 -27.63 14.75
C ASN A 86 29.01 -26.72 14.40
N ARG A 87 29.82 -27.06 13.38
CA ARG A 87 30.86 -26.18 12.87
C ARG A 87 30.31 -24.85 12.39
N ALA A 88 29.26 -24.90 11.58
CA ALA A 88 28.60 -23.68 11.08
C ALA A 88 28.04 -22.82 12.22
N ARG A 89 27.48 -23.45 13.26
CA ARG A 89 27.03 -22.74 14.45
C ARG A 89 28.15 -22.09 15.24
N ALA A 90 29.30 -22.76 15.37
CA ALA A 90 30.45 -22.21 16.03
C ALA A 90 31.05 -21.04 15.24
N LEU A 91 31.20 -21.17 13.91
CA LEU A 91 31.61 -20.09 13.01
C LEU A 91 30.68 -18.86 13.12
N SER A 92 29.37 -19.09 13.14
CA SER A 92 28.39 -18.04 13.32
C SER A 92 28.52 -17.27 14.65
N GLN A 93 28.92 -17.98 15.74
CA GLN A 93 29.17 -17.34 17.05
C GLN A 93 30.46 -16.51 17.02
N LEU A 94 31.42 -16.86 16.18
CA LEU A 94 32.66 -16.10 15.94
C LEU A 94 32.51 -14.97 14.91
N ASN A 95 31.27 -14.71 14.44
CA ASN A 95 30.93 -13.74 13.41
C ASN A 95 31.50 -14.09 12.01
N CYS A 96 31.91 -15.33 11.75
CA CYS A 96 32.27 -15.87 10.45
C CYS A 96 30.98 -16.32 9.69
N GLU A 97 30.02 -15.38 9.50
CA GLU A 97 28.68 -15.72 8.98
C GLU A 97 28.72 -16.26 7.55
N ARG A 98 29.67 -15.77 6.71
CA ARG A 98 29.78 -16.18 5.31
C ARG A 98 30.12 -17.66 5.20
N GLU A 99 31.09 -18.14 5.99
CA GLU A 99 31.49 -19.54 6.00
C GLU A 99 30.40 -20.43 6.60
N ALA A 100 29.74 -19.97 7.66
CA ALA A 100 28.59 -20.67 8.24
C ALA A 100 27.46 -20.87 7.21
N ILE A 101 27.15 -19.85 6.44
CA ILE A 101 26.11 -19.91 5.38
C ILE A 101 26.53 -20.93 4.30
N GLN A 102 27.79 -20.95 3.86
CA GLN A 102 28.27 -21.91 2.85
C GLN A 102 28.08 -23.36 3.32
N ILE A 103 28.39 -23.64 4.59
CA ILE A 103 28.20 -24.98 5.15
C ILE A 103 26.70 -25.33 5.18
N TRP A 104 25.83 -24.44 5.66
CA TRP A 104 24.40 -24.73 5.67
C TRP A 104 23.79 -24.79 4.26
N GLU A 105 24.31 -24.06 3.28
CA GLU A 105 23.90 -24.20 1.88
C GLU A 105 24.26 -25.58 1.32
N ALA A 106 25.43 -26.12 1.68
CA ALA A 106 25.78 -27.49 1.34
C ALA A 106 24.88 -28.50 2.04
N LEU A 107 24.64 -28.35 3.35
CA LEU A 107 23.75 -29.22 4.13
C LEU A 107 22.29 -29.17 3.67
N SER A 108 21.86 -28.06 3.10
CA SER A 108 20.51 -27.93 2.54
C SER A 108 20.26 -28.79 1.28
N LYS A 109 21.34 -29.31 0.69
CA LYS A 109 21.31 -30.17 -0.50
C LYS A 109 21.65 -31.64 -0.17
N CYS A 110 22.34 -31.86 0.96
CA CYS A 110 22.81 -33.17 1.41
C CYS A 110 22.33 -33.42 2.83
N GLY A 111 22.07 -34.69 3.20
CA GLY A 111 21.65 -35.05 4.55
C GLY A 111 20.20 -35.56 4.64
N ASP A 112 19.74 -35.77 5.85
CA ASP A 112 18.35 -36.14 6.08
C ASP A 112 17.39 -34.95 5.86
N LEU A 113 16.12 -35.21 5.67
CA LEU A 113 15.09 -34.21 5.38
C LEU A 113 14.97 -33.14 6.49
N GLU A 114 15.14 -33.56 7.76
CA GLU A 114 15.04 -32.65 8.90
C GLU A 114 16.21 -31.65 8.91
N LEU A 115 17.42 -32.14 8.69
CA LEU A 115 18.63 -31.31 8.63
C LEU A 115 18.61 -30.39 7.41
N GLN A 116 18.13 -30.87 6.25
CA GLN A 116 17.96 -30.04 5.05
C GLN A 116 17.02 -28.85 5.32
N GLU A 117 15.83 -29.09 5.88
CA GLU A 117 14.87 -28.04 6.18
C GLU A 117 15.36 -27.06 7.24
N LYS A 118 16.05 -27.58 8.25
CA LYS A 118 16.67 -26.75 9.28
C LYS A 118 17.78 -25.86 8.68
N SER A 119 18.62 -26.42 7.82
CA SER A 119 19.71 -25.69 7.14
C SER A 119 19.14 -24.61 6.21
N LYS A 120 18.11 -24.88 5.42
CA LYS A 120 17.41 -23.88 4.59
C LYS A 120 16.90 -22.71 5.42
N ARG A 121 16.25 -22.98 6.56
CA ARG A 121 15.80 -21.93 7.48
C ARG A 121 16.94 -21.08 8.02
N LEU A 122 18.04 -21.72 8.43
CA LEU A 122 19.22 -21.01 8.93
C LEU A 122 19.85 -20.13 7.85
N VAL A 123 20.09 -20.67 6.65
CA VAL A 123 20.58 -19.89 5.49
C VAL A 123 19.71 -18.66 5.26
N TYR A 124 18.40 -18.85 5.22
CA TYR A 124 17.45 -17.74 5.04
C TYR A 124 17.58 -16.69 6.14
N GLN A 125 17.59 -17.12 7.41
CA GLN A 125 17.71 -16.22 8.56
C GLN A 125 19.03 -15.41 8.54
N TYR A 126 20.15 -16.06 8.24
CA TYR A 126 21.43 -15.37 8.19
C TYR A 126 21.54 -14.44 6.98
N LYS A 127 21.01 -14.82 5.81
CA LYS A 127 20.92 -13.94 4.64
C LYS A 127 20.09 -12.70 4.96
N CYS A 128 18.90 -12.86 5.57
CA CYS A 128 18.09 -11.73 6.03
C CYS A 128 18.86 -10.82 6.99
N ARG A 129 19.60 -11.41 7.94
CA ARG A 129 20.40 -10.65 8.91
C ARG A 129 21.53 -9.88 8.26
N SER A 130 22.27 -10.51 7.34
CA SER A 130 23.36 -9.88 6.60
C SER A 130 22.86 -8.70 5.75
N VAL A 131 21.73 -8.88 5.03
CA VAL A 131 21.08 -7.81 4.27
C VAL A 131 20.68 -6.67 5.19
N LEU A 132 20.04 -6.98 6.33
CA LEU A 132 19.61 -5.98 7.31
C LEU A 132 20.80 -5.16 7.85
N GLN A 133 21.91 -5.81 8.20
CA GLN A 133 23.11 -5.12 8.68
C GLN A 133 23.66 -4.14 7.64
N HIS A 134 23.73 -4.57 6.38
CA HIS A 134 24.23 -3.74 5.28
C HIS A 134 23.29 -2.55 5.03
N VAL A 135 21.97 -2.79 5.00
CA VAL A 135 20.95 -1.75 4.83
C VAL A 135 21.01 -0.70 5.95
N VAL A 136 21.12 -1.15 7.22
CA VAL A 136 21.24 -0.24 8.37
C VAL A 136 22.51 0.60 8.28
N GLN A 137 23.61 0.00 7.86
CA GLN A 137 24.91 0.68 7.71
C GLN A 137 24.82 1.78 6.63
N LEU A 138 24.27 1.46 5.44
CA LEU A 138 24.05 2.43 4.36
C LEU A 138 23.09 3.53 4.78
N SER A 139 22.02 3.19 5.48
CA SER A 139 21.05 4.17 6.01
C SER A 139 21.69 5.14 6.99
N GLN A 140 22.55 4.67 7.89
CA GLN A 140 23.29 5.51 8.84
C GLN A 140 24.27 6.47 8.16
N LEU A 141 24.85 6.05 7.04
CA LEU A 141 25.73 6.88 6.20
C LEU A 141 24.94 7.89 5.32
N GLY A 142 23.62 7.83 5.30
CA GLY A 142 22.77 8.67 4.46
C GLY A 142 22.60 8.18 3.02
N HIS A 143 23.06 6.98 2.70
CA HIS A 143 22.98 6.34 1.38
C HIS A 143 21.65 5.59 1.19
N ALA A 144 20.52 6.26 1.40
CA ALA A 144 19.19 5.64 1.40
C ALA A 144 18.83 4.96 0.05
N ASN A 145 19.23 5.54 -1.09
CA ASN A 145 19.00 4.94 -2.41
C ASN A 145 19.79 3.64 -2.60
N GLU A 146 21.05 3.59 -2.15
CA GLU A 146 21.87 2.39 -2.21
C GLU A 146 21.28 1.31 -1.28
N ALA A 147 20.83 1.69 -0.09
CA ALA A 147 20.16 0.77 0.83
C ALA A 147 18.86 0.17 0.23
N LEU A 148 18.05 0.97 -0.50
CA LEU A 148 16.89 0.44 -1.23
C LEU A 148 17.30 -0.53 -2.34
N SER A 149 18.36 -0.23 -3.09
CA SER A 149 18.88 -1.12 -4.12
C SER A 149 19.30 -2.49 -3.55
N VAL A 150 19.93 -2.50 -2.37
CA VAL A 150 20.29 -3.75 -1.65
C VAL A 150 19.03 -4.55 -1.31
N LEU A 151 17.96 -3.88 -0.82
CA LEU A 151 16.68 -4.55 -0.53
C LEU A 151 15.99 -5.06 -1.79
N ASP A 152 16.10 -4.35 -2.93
CA ASP A 152 15.52 -4.80 -4.20
C ASP A 152 16.21 -6.06 -4.71
N VAL A 153 17.54 -6.13 -4.62
CA VAL A 153 18.32 -7.33 -4.96
C VAL A 153 17.94 -8.49 -4.04
N ALA A 154 17.90 -8.27 -2.73
CA ALA A 154 17.52 -9.29 -1.77
C ALA A 154 16.12 -9.85 -2.05
N ARG A 155 15.16 -8.98 -2.37
CA ARG A 155 13.79 -9.39 -2.75
C ARG A 155 13.78 -10.23 -4.01
N ALA A 156 14.55 -9.87 -5.02
CA ALA A 156 14.68 -10.65 -6.26
C ALA A 156 15.24 -12.04 -6.01
N GLU A 157 16.07 -12.22 -4.96
CA GLU A 157 16.59 -13.51 -4.49
C GLU A 157 15.63 -14.26 -3.55
N GLY A 158 14.44 -13.73 -3.30
CA GLY A 158 13.45 -14.31 -2.38
C GLY A 158 13.78 -14.09 -0.90
N ILE A 159 14.67 -13.14 -0.58
CA ILE A 159 15.04 -12.78 0.78
C ILE A 159 14.19 -11.59 1.22
N GLU A 160 13.03 -11.86 1.81
CA GLU A 160 12.11 -10.83 2.28
C GLU A 160 11.45 -11.26 3.60
N ASN A 161 11.40 -10.37 4.57
CA ASN A 161 10.65 -10.55 5.82
C ASN A 161 10.17 -9.20 6.35
N ASP A 162 9.32 -9.22 7.37
CA ASP A 162 8.73 -8.01 7.95
C ASP A 162 9.77 -6.98 8.40
N MET A 163 10.94 -7.42 8.90
CA MET A 163 12.00 -6.50 9.30
C MET A 163 12.64 -5.78 8.11
N LEU A 164 12.85 -6.48 7.00
CA LEU A 164 13.39 -5.89 5.76
C LEU A 164 12.37 -4.95 5.13
N LEU A 165 11.08 -5.32 5.14
CA LEU A 165 9.98 -4.47 4.69
C LEU A 165 9.85 -3.20 5.55
N ASP A 166 9.92 -3.30 6.88
CA ASP A 166 9.90 -2.13 7.77
C ASP A 166 11.10 -1.18 7.50
N ASN A 167 12.30 -1.74 7.31
CA ASN A 167 13.46 -0.92 6.93
C ASN A 167 13.29 -0.26 5.56
N ARG A 168 12.70 -0.97 4.59
CA ARG A 168 12.34 -0.41 3.28
C ARG A 168 11.41 0.80 3.44
N ALA A 169 10.34 0.67 4.21
CA ALA A 169 9.42 1.76 4.47
C ALA A 169 10.11 2.96 5.13
N ARG A 170 10.99 2.74 6.11
CA ARG A 170 11.78 3.81 6.74
C ARG A 170 12.71 4.54 5.76
N LEU A 171 13.35 3.80 4.86
CA LEU A 171 14.20 4.39 3.81
C LEU A 171 13.37 5.23 2.83
N LEU A 172 12.18 4.76 2.45
CA LEU A 172 11.25 5.49 1.60
C LEU A 172 10.83 6.83 2.24
N VAL A 173 10.56 6.85 3.56
CA VAL A 173 10.30 8.11 4.29
C VAL A 173 11.51 9.04 4.25
N GLN A 174 12.74 8.54 4.40
CA GLN A 174 13.94 9.36 4.28
C GLN A 174 14.08 10.01 2.89
N LEU A 175 13.54 9.36 1.87
CA LEU A 175 13.52 9.84 0.47
C LEU A 175 12.26 10.63 0.12
N ASN A 176 11.41 10.98 1.09
CA ASN A 176 10.11 11.65 0.92
C ASN A 176 9.08 10.87 0.06
N ARG A 177 9.25 9.54 -0.08
CA ARG A 177 8.33 8.64 -0.77
C ARG A 177 7.31 8.07 0.23
N HIS A 178 6.52 8.96 0.85
CA HIS A 178 5.64 8.62 1.98
C HIS A 178 4.53 7.63 1.59
N VAL A 179 3.93 7.78 0.40
CA VAL A 179 2.83 6.91 -0.06
C VAL A 179 3.27 5.44 -0.13
N GLU A 180 4.45 5.20 -0.69
CA GLU A 180 5.00 3.85 -0.79
C GLU A 180 5.36 3.27 0.58
N ALA A 181 5.89 4.09 1.48
CA ALA A 181 6.17 3.66 2.85
C ALA A 181 4.88 3.26 3.60
N ILE A 182 3.83 4.06 3.47
CA ILE A 182 2.53 3.80 4.08
C ILE A 182 1.92 2.49 3.55
N SER A 183 2.02 2.22 2.24
CA SER A 183 1.52 0.96 1.66
C SER A 183 2.20 -0.27 2.26
N ILE A 184 3.53 -0.19 2.50
CA ILE A 184 4.28 -1.27 3.15
C ILE A 184 3.84 -1.45 4.61
N TRP A 185 3.74 -0.38 5.40
CA TRP A 185 3.29 -0.50 6.78
C TRP A 185 1.84 -0.96 6.91
N ARG A 186 0.98 -0.64 5.93
CA ARG A 186 -0.37 -1.19 5.87
C ARG A 186 -0.34 -2.71 5.66
N GLN A 187 0.48 -3.21 4.76
CA GLN A 187 0.68 -4.65 4.59
C GLN A 187 1.21 -5.29 5.89
N LEU A 188 2.19 -4.67 6.54
CA LEU A 188 2.75 -5.15 7.82
C LEU A 188 1.73 -5.11 8.97
N SER A 189 0.84 -4.12 8.99
CA SER A 189 -0.20 -4.02 10.02
C SER A 189 -1.25 -5.12 9.91
N GLN A 190 -1.44 -5.72 8.73
CA GLN A 190 -2.30 -6.89 8.56
C GLN A 190 -1.72 -8.15 9.19
N SER A 191 -0.38 -8.30 9.19
CA SER A 191 0.33 -9.43 9.80
C SER A 191 0.57 -9.25 11.29
N ASP A 192 0.95 -8.05 11.74
CA ASP A 192 1.18 -7.73 13.16
C ASP A 192 0.61 -6.33 13.51
N PRO A 193 -0.72 -6.24 13.76
CA PRO A 193 -1.38 -4.97 14.08
C PRO A 193 -0.81 -4.28 15.31
N LYS A 194 -0.42 -5.03 16.35
CA LYS A 194 0.09 -4.46 17.60
C LYS A 194 1.38 -3.70 17.41
N LYS A 195 2.21 -4.14 16.49
CA LYS A 195 3.53 -3.55 16.23
C LYS A 195 3.48 -2.40 15.24
N TYR A 196 2.65 -2.51 14.20
CA TYR A 196 2.73 -1.60 13.05
C TYR A 196 1.63 -0.56 12.97
N ASN A 197 0.48 -0.73 13.67
CA ASN A 197 -0.61 0.25 13.64
C ASN A 197 -0.18 1.62 14.16
N GLU A 198 0.55 1.68 15.28
CA GLU A 198 1.02 2.96 15.82
C GLU A 198 1.93 3.70 14.83
N ILE A 199 2.83 2.97 14.16
CA ILE A 199 3.72 3.54 13.13
C ILE A 199 2.91 4.04 11.96
N LEU A 200 1.98 3.22 11.45
CA LEU A 200 1.12 3.55 10.32
C LEU A 200 0.27 4.80 10.62
N ILE A 201 -0.41 4.84 11.77
CA ILE A 201 -1.22 5.99 12.20
C ILE A 201 -0.35 7.25 12.28
N SER A 202 0.82 7.16 12.91
CA SER A 202 1.74 8.28 13.04
C SER A 202 2.20 8.84 11.67
N GLN A 203 2.45 7.97 10.70
CA GLN A 203 2.85 8.40 9.35
C GLN A 203 1.67 9.01 8.57
N LEU A 204 0.48 8.43 8.68
CA LEU A 204 -0.74 8.98 8.08
C LEU A 204 -1.07 10.37 8.64
N VAL A 205 -1.07 10.51 9.97
CA VAL A 205 -1.28 11.82 10.62
C VAL A 205 -0.22 12.82 10.19
N GLY A 206 1.05 12.42 10.14
CA GLY A 206 2.14 13.28 9.69
C GLY A 206 1.99 13.76 8.26
N ALA A 207 1.57 12.89 7.34
CA ALA A 207 1.30 13.23 5.95
C ALA A 207 0.15 14.24 5.84
N LEU A 208 -0.98 13.99 6.51
CA LEU A 208 -2.13 14.90 6.54
C LEU A 208 -1.77 16.26 7.15
N GLN A 209 -1.00 16.28 8.26
CA GLN A 209 -0.54 17.52 8.88
C GLN A 209 0.30 18.37 7.96
N LEU A 210 1.22 17.74 7.20
CA LEU A 210 2.10 18.45 6.27
C LEU A 210 1.28 19.23 5.23
N ILE A 211 0.23 18.61 4.74
CA ILE A 211 -0.62 19.17 3.70
C ILE A 211 -1.53 20.27 4.25
N CYS A 212 -2.18 20.01 5.36
CA CYS A 212 -3.01 21.04 6.00
C CYS A 212 -2.20 22.28 6.34
N ARG A 213 -0.97 22.12 6.83
CA ARG A 213 -0.05 23.25 7.08
C ARG A 213 0.37 23.97 5.81
N SER A 214 0.62 23.26 4.71
CA SER A 214 0.97 23.87 3.43
C SER A 214 -0.16 24.74 2.85
N GLN A 215 -1.41 24.46 3.23
CA GLN A 215 -2.59 25.22 2.84
C GLN A 215 -3.02 26.26 3.90
N GLY A 216 -2.25 26.40 4.99
CA GLY A 216 -2.57 27.33 6.07
C GLY A 216 -3.76 26.89 6.94
N TRP A 217 -4.12 25.59 6.92
CA TRP A 217 -5.25 25.07 7.69
C TRP A 217 -4.81 24.62 9.08
N HIS A 218 -5.53 25.10 10.06
CA HIS A 218 -5.47 24.57 11.42
C HIS A 218 -6.61 23.57 11.59
N VAL A 219 -6.29 22.29 11.50
CA VAL A 219 -7.24 21.19 11.65
C VAL A 219 -7.15 20.68 13.10
N GLN A 220 -8.27 20.72 13.84
CA GLN A 220 -8.33 20.24 15.24
C GLN A 220 -8.09 18.73 15.35
N LEU A 221 -8.25 18.00 14.25
CA LEU A 221 -7.98 16.58 14.15
C LEU A 221 -6.60 16.19 14.70
N PHE A 222 -5.59 17.05 14.53
CA PHE A 222 -4.20 16.73 14.85
C PHE A 222 -3.81 16.96 16.32
N ASP A 223 -4.73 17.51 17.10
CA ASP A 223 -4.57 17.64 18.54
C ASP A 223 -5.04 16.38 19.28
N LYS A 224 -5.65 15.43 18.57
CA LYS A 224 -6.14 14.15 19.10
C LYS A 224 -5.10 13.05 18.93
N ASN A 225 -5.00 12.17 19.91
CA ASN A 225 -4.27 10.92 19.78
C ASN A 225 -5.22 9.85 19.26
N PHE A 226 -4.80 9.13 18.20
CA PHE A 226 -5.52 8.01 17.61
C PHE A 226 -4.81 6.72 17.97
N GLU A 227 -5.55 5.74 18.45
CA GLU A 227 -5.03 4.41 18.81
C GLU A 227 -5.26 3.40 17.69
N THR A 228 -6.30 3.63 16.86
CA THR A 228 -6.67 2.75 15.76
C THR A 228 -6.85 3.52 14.45
N LEU A 229 -6.75 2.79 13.32
CA LEU A 229 -7.01 3.36 11.99
C LEU A 229 -8.46 3.84 11.86
N ASP A 230 -9.41 3.09 12.43
CA ASP A 230 -10.84 3.45 12.40
C ASP A 230 -11.10 4.76 13.15
N GLN A 231 -10.41 5.00 14.29
CA GLN A 231 -10.49 6.27 15.00
C GLN A 231 -9.94 7.43 14.18
N LEU A 232 -8.82 7.21 13.48
CA LEU A 232 -8.23 8.22 12.61
C LEU A 232 -9.14 8.51 11.41
N GLU A 233 -9.69 7.48 10.77
CA GLU A 233 -10.67 7.62 9.69
C GLU A 233 -11.91 8.40 10.15
N GLY A 234 -12.50 8.00 11.28
CA GLY A 234 -13.63 8.72 11.89
C GLY A 234 -13.30 10.19 12.19
N GLY A 235 -12.06 10.48 12.61
CA GLY A 235 -11.59 11.84 12.79
C GLY A 235 -11.50 12.63 11.49
N VAL A 236 -11.00 12.04 10.41
CA VAL A 236 -10.97 12.69 9.07
C VAL A 236 -12.37 12.94 8.55
N LEU A 237 -13.28 11.97 8.70
CA LEU A 237 -14.69 12.13 8.32
C LEU A 237 -15.38 13.25 9.11
N GLN A 238 -15.12 13.34 10.41
CA GLN A 238 -15.64 14.44 11.25
C GLN A 238 -15.16 15.80 10.74
N GLU A 239 -13.89 15.92 10.34
CA GLU A 239 -13.37 17.16 9.77
C GLU A 239 -14.00 17.47 8.41
N CYS A 240 -14.24 16.45 7.57
CA CYS A 240 -15.00 16.61 6.32
C CYS A 240 -16.40 17.18 6.57
N GLU A 241 -17.12 16.68 7.56
CA GLU A 241 -18.45 17.20 7.92
C GLU A 241 -18.40 18.66 8.42
N LEU A 242 -17.38 19.01 9.20
CA LEU A 242 -17.18 20.40 9.65
C LEU A 242 -16.88 21.33 8.47
N LEU A 243 -16.07 20.90 7.50
CA LEU A 243 -15.77 21.68 6.31
C LEU A 243 -17.01 21.85 5.43
N ARG A 244 -17.79 20.79 5.27
CA ARG A 244 -19.05 20.83 4.53
C ARG A 244 -20.05 21.79 5.17
N GLY A 245 -20.27 21.67 6.48
CA GLY A 245 -21.18 22.55 7.23
C GLY A 245 -20.80 24.04 7.17
N ARG A 246 -19.53 24.35 6.84
CA ARG A 246 -19.05 25.72 6.63
C ARG A 246 -19.04 26.17 5.16
N GLY A 247 -19.48 25.33 4.23
CA GLY A 247 -19.47 25.61 2.79
C GLY A 247 -18.09 25.51 2.14
N TYR A 248 -17.13 24.82 2.76
CA TYR A 248 -15.77 24.69 2.25
C TYR A 248 -15.58 23.40 1.42
N ALA A 249 -16.52 23.11 0.49
CA ALA A 249 -16.49 21.90 -0.34
C ALA A 249 -15.15 21.68 -1.07
N LYS A 250 -14.54 22.73 -1.63
CA LYS A 250 -13.22 22.64 -2.29
C LYS A 250 -12.10 22.21 -1.35
N LEU A 251 -12.18 22.61 -0.08
CA LEU A 251 -11.19 22.25 0.94
C LEU A 251 -11.39 20.81 1.38
N LEU A 252 -12.65 20.38 1.53
CA LEU A 252 -13.00 18.98 1.82
C LEU A 252 -12.44 18.07 0.73
N ILE A 253 -12.67 18.38 -0.55
CA ILE A 253 -12.13 17.59 -1.66
C ILE A 253 -10.61 17.43 -1.54
N LYS A 254 -9.89 18.53 -1.32
CA LYS A 254 -8.43 18.49 -1.13
C LYS A 254 -8.03 17.64 0.08
N LEU A 255 -8.73 17.72 1.20
CA LEU A 255 -8.44 16.90 2.39
C LEU A 255 -8.61 15.41 2.08
N VAL A 256 -9.71 15.05 1.41
CA VAL A 256 -9.98 13.66 1.03
C VAL A 256 -8.97 13.16 0.00
N ASP A 257 -8.64 13.95 -1.03
CA ASP A 257 -7.63 13.57 -2.03
C ASP A 257 -6.32 13.23 -1.35
N GLN A 258 -5.92 14.03 -0.40
CA GLN A 258 -4.68 13.82 0.34
C GLN A 258 -4.75 12.62 1.30
N ALA A 259 -5.92 12.37 1.90
CA ALA A 259 -6.11 11.16 2.67
C ALA A 259 -5.96 9.92 1.76
N LEU A 260 -6.61 9.92 0.58
CA LEU A 260 -6.52 8.84 -0.40
C LEU A 260 -5.10 8.68 -0.95
N GLU A 261 -4.41 9.77 -1.30
CA GLU A 261 -3.00 9.76 -1.73
C GLU A 261 -2.06 9.26 -0.63
N SER A 262 -2.37 9.55 0.63
CA SER A 262 -1.65 9.01 1.79
C SER A 262 -2.00 7.55 2.06
N GLY A 263 -2.83 6.93 1.23
CA GLY A 263 -3.16 5.52 1.27
C GLY A 263 -4.35 5.16 2.16
N PHE A 264 -5.22 6.11 2.55
CA PHE A 264 -6.52 5.75 3.10
C PHE A 264 -7.38 5.12 1.99
N GLU A 265 -7.89 3.91 2.25
CA GLU A 265 -8.81 3.21 1.36
C GLU A 265 -10.18 3.15 2.03
N SER A 266 -10.85 4.31 2.14
CA SER A 266 -12.13 4.42 2.82
C SER A 266 -13.24 4.76 1.84
N PRO A 267 -14.23 3.87 1.68
CA PRO A 267 -15.43 4.17 0.93
C PRO A 267 -16.21 5.36 1.47
N LEU A 268 -16.16 5.59 2.78
CA LEU A 268 -16.84 6.73 3.42
C LEU A 268 -16.17 8.07 3.04
N LEU A 269 -14.86 8.10 2.88
CA LEU A 269 -14.17 9.29 2.35
C LEU A 269 -14.54 9.56 0.89
N ALA A 270 -14.70 8.51 0.09
CA ALA A 270 -15.18 8.66 -1.28
C ALA A 270 -16.61 9.24 -1.33
N LEU A 271 -17.51 8.78 -0.44
CA LEU A 271 -18.85 9.36 -0.28
C LEU A 271 -18.80 10.83 0.15
N ALA A 272 -17.96 11.18 1.12
CA ALA A 272 -17.79 12.56 1.57
C ALA A 272 -17.32 13.47 0.41
N LYS A 273 -16.35 13.00 -0.40
CA LYS A 273 -15.88 13.72 -1.59
C LYS A 273 -16.95 13.82 -2.66
N ALA A 274 -17.71 12.75 -2.93
CA ALA A 274 -18.78 12.76 -3.92
C ALA A 274 -19.86 13.79 -3.55
N ASN A 275 -20.27 13.86 -2.27
CA ASN A 275 -21.18 14.89 -1.79
C ASN A 275 -20.64 16.30 -2.03
N ALA A 276 -19.35 16.54 -1.76
CA ALA A 276 -18.74 17.85 -2.01
C ALA A 276 -18.66 18.20 -3.49
N LEU A 277 -18.44 17.22 -4.37
CA LEU A 277 -18.46 17.39 -5.82
C LEU A 277 -19.88 17.75 -6.30
N ILE A 278 -20.92 17.11 -5.74
CA ILE A 278 -22.32 17.42 -6.03
C ILE A 278 -22.65 18.87 -5.62
N GLU A 279 -22.24 19.30 -4.43
CA GLU A 279 -22.41 20.68 -3.97
C GLU A 279 -21.73 21.73 -4.89
N LEU A 280 -20.70 21.30 -5.62
CA LEU A 280 -20.00 22.11 -6.63
C LEU A 280 -20.53 21.91 -8.06
N GLU A 281 -21.65 21.20 -8.22
CA GLU A 281 -22.26 20.86 -9.52
C GLU A 281 -21.31 20.05 -10.46
N GLN A 282 -20.33 19.35 -9.89
CA GLN A 282 -19.40 18.49 -10.61
C GLN A 282 -19.93 17.05 -10.68
N PHE A 283 -21.10 16.85 -11.26
CA PHE A 283 -21.84 15.59 -11.23
C PHE A 283 -21.11 14.44 -11.95
N VAL A 284 -20.43 14.73 -13.06
CA VAL A 284 -19.66 13.74 -13.83
C VAL A 284 -18.51 13.17 -12.97
N ASP A 285 -17.78 14.04 -12.26
CA ASP A 285 -16.67 13.65 -11.43
C ASP A 285 -17.15 12.86 -10.21
N ALA A 286 -18.27 13.25 -9.61
CA ALA A 286 -18.91 12.53 -8.51
C ALA A 286 -19.33 11.11 -8.95
N LYS A 287 -19.98 10.98 -10.12
CA LYS A 287 -20.41 9.69 -10.67
C LYS A 287 -19.23 8.77 -10.95
N ASN A 288 -18.16 9.29 -11.56
CA ASN A 288 -16.94 8.52 -11.84
C ASN A 288 -16.26 8.03 -10.56
N LEU A 289 -16.17 8.90 -9.54
CA LEU A 289 -15.59 8.56 -8.25
C LEU A 289 -16.37 7.43 -7.57
N LEU A 290 -17.71 7.53 -7.52
CA LEU A 290 -18.56 6.52 -6.89
C LEU A 290 -18.50 5.18 -7.61
N ASN A 291 -18.52 5.17 -8.95
CA ASN A 291 -18.39 3.95 -9.74
C ASN A 291 -17.05 3.23 -9.48
N HIS A 292 -15.96 3.99 -9.40
CA HIS A 292 -14.64 3.41 -9.11
C HIS A 292 -14.56 2.89 -7.67
N SER A 293 -15.09 3.63 -6.72
CA SER A 293 -15.02 3.26 -5.30
C SER A 293 -15.94 2.08 -4.96
N LYS A 294 -17.06 1.91 -5.68
CA LYS A 294 -18.03 0.83 -5.48
C LYS A 294 -17.40 -0.56 -5.56
N GLU A 295 -16.41 -0.76 -6.42
CA GLU A 295 -15.73 -2.05 -6.60
C GLU A 295 -14.95 -2.53 -5.36
N SER A 296 -14.53 -1.58 -4.50
CA SER A 296 -13.76 -1.86 -3.29
C SER A 296 -14.60 -1.98 -2.02
N VAL A 297 -15.91 -1.66 -2.09
CA VAL A 297 -16.80 -1.64 -0.92
C VAL A 297 -17.21 -3.03 -0.49
N ARG A 298 -16.94 -3.37 0.78
CA ARG A 298 -17.37 -4.63 1.41
C ARG A 298 -18.62 -4.46 2.29
N ASP A 299 -18.87 -3.22 2.76
CA ASP A 299 -20.01 -2.91 3.60
C ASP A 299 -21.26 -2.72 2.75
N GLN A 300 -22.24 -3.61 2.94
CA GLN A 300 -23.50 -3.61 2.20
C GLN A 300 -24.31 -2.30 2.39
N HIS A 301 -24.19 -1.69 3.57
CA HIS A 301 -24.92 -0.44 3.85
C HIS A 301 -24.35 0.73 3.07
N VAL A 302 -23.02 0.83 3.02
CA VAL A 302 -22.31 1.84 2.23
C VAL A 302 -22.59 1.64 0.74
N LEU A 303 -22.62 0.38 0.29
CA LEU A 303 -22.93 0.02 -1.09
C LEU A 303 -24.30 0.52 -1.53
N VAL A 304 -25.35 0.30 -0.72
CA VAL A 304 -26.72 0.76 -0.99
C VAL A 304 -26.77 2.28 -1.10
N ILE A 305 -26.08 3.00 -0.21
CA ILE A 305 -26.01 4.47 -0.27
C ILE A 305 -25.34 4.93 -1.57
N MET A 306 -24.27 4.29 -1.98
CA MET A 306 -23.58 4.64 -3.23
C MET A 306 -24.43 4.35 -4.46
N GLU A 307 -25.20 3.27 -4.47
CA GLU A 307 -26.12 2.92 -5.55
C GLU A 307 -27.26 3.95 -5.68
N ASP A 308 -27.89 4.33 -4.57
CA ASP A 308 -28.94 5.35 -4.55
C ASP A 308 -28.42 6.72 -5.05
N MET A 309 -27.20 7.09 -4.63
CA MET A 309 -26.56 8.31 -5.14
C MET A 309 -26.23 8.21 -6.63
N LEU A 310 -25.76 7.07 -7.13
CA LEU A 310 -25.47 6.86 -8.55
C LEU A 310 -26.73 6.94 -9.42
N ASP A 311 -27.86 6.42 -8.94
CA ASP A 311 -29.14 6.49 -9.64
C ASP A 311 -29.64 7.93 -9.72
N THR A 312 -29.49 8.71 -8.64
CA THR A 312 -29.82 10.14 -8.62
C THR A 312 -28.90 10.93 -9.56
N LEU A 313 -27.57 10.73 -9.44
CA LEU A 313 -26.58 11.42 -10.27
C LEU A 313 -26.70 11.09 -11.75
N SER A 314 -27.21 9.91 -12.13
CA SER A 314 -27.38 9.56 -13.53
C SER A 314 -28.30 10.53 -14.25
N ARG A 315 -29.37 10.96 -13.58
CA ARG A 315 -30.33 11.96 -14.11
C ARG A 315 -29.69 13.35 -14.20
N ASP A 316 -28.94 13.75 -13.18
CA ASP A 316 -28.27 15.06 -13.13
C ASP A 316 -27.15 15.17 -14.18
N VAL A 317 -26.39 14.09 -14.39
CA VAL A 317 -25.34 14.02 -15.43
C VAL A 317 -25.94 14.13 -16.83
N GLU A 318 -27.07 13.47 -17.10
CA GLU A 318 -27.74 13.60 -18.38
C GLU A 318 -28.22 15.05 -18.61
N ALA A 319 -28.77 15.68 -17.57
CA ALA A 319 -29.18 17.08 -17.64
C ALA A 319 -28.01 18.02 -17.91
N GLU A 320 -26.88 17.83 -17.23
CA GLU A 320 -25.65 18.59 -17.44
C GLU A 320 -25.12 18.43 -18.88
N LEU A 321 -25.10 17.21 -19.42
CA LEU A 321 -24.64 16.93 -20.79
C LEU A 321 -25.51 17.63 -21.83
N VAL A 322 -26.83 17.64 -21.65
CA VAL A 322 -27.76 18.37 -22.53
C VAL A 322 -27.48 19.87 -22.48
N VAL A 323 -27.36 20.45 -21.27
CA VAL A 323 -27.03 21.88 -21.10
C VAL A 323 -25.69 22.23 -21.73
N ARG A 324 -24.67 21.43 -21.57
CA ARG A 324 -23.35 21.61 -22.22
C ARG A 324 -23.44 21.56 -23.72
N ALA A 325 -24.29 20.71 -24.30
CA ALA A 325 -24.49 20.60 -25.74
C ALA A 325 -25.25 21.83 -26.32
N LEU A 326 -26.02 22.55 -25.51
CA LEU A 326 -26.69 23.80 -25.95
C LEU A 326 -25.70 24.94 -26.22
N VAL A 327 -24.61 25.03 -25.47
CA VAL A 327 -23.63 26.16 -25.55
C VAL A 327 -23.10 26.35 -26.97
N PRO A 328 -22.56 25.34 -27.67
CA PRO A 328 -22.05 25.49 -29.02
C PRO A 328 -23.16 25.75 -30.06
N LEU A 329 -24.39 25.25 -29.83
CA LEU A 329 -25.55 25.51 -30.72
C LEU A 329 -25.99 26.97 -30.63
N LYS A 330 -26.11 27.49 -29.41
CA LYS A 330 -26.42 28.92 -29.17
C LYS A 330 -25.32 29.83 -29.74
N ALA A 331 -24.05 29.48 -29.54
CA ALA A 331 -22.91 30.24 -30.06
C ALA A 331 -22.90 30.31 -31.61
N LYS A 332 -23.41 29.29 -32.28
CA LYS A 332 -23.57 29.27 -33.75
C LYS A 332 -24.84 29.95 -34.23
N GLY A 333 -25.75 30.33 -33.35
CA GLY A 333 -27.08 30.87 -33.69
C GLY A 333 -28.04 29.82 -34.19
N ASP A 334 -27.76 28.53 -34.01
CA ASP A 334 -28.64 27.42 -34.42
C ASP A 334 -29.67 27.14 -33.32
N LEU A 335 -30.60 28.06 -33.19
CA LEU A 335 -31.64 28.01 -32.16
C LEU A 335 -32.66 26.90 -32.41
N ASP A 336 -32.84 26.46 -33.67
CA ASP A 336 -33.72 25.36 -34.00
C ASP A 336 -33.17 24.03 -33.54
N ALA A 337 -31.88 23.78 -33.76
CA ALA A 337 -31.20 22.58 -33.23
C ALA A 337 -31.18 22.58 -31.69
N ALA A 338 -30.97 23.73 -31.06
CA ALA A 338 -31.02 23.86 -29.59
C ALA A 338 -32.41 23.56 -29.03
N GLN A 339 -33.47 24.05 -29.67
CA GLN A 339 -34.85 23.76 -29.30
C GLN A 339 -35.19 22.28 -29.41
N ASN A 340 -34.83 21.66 -30.56
CA ASN A 340 -35.08 20.24 -30.79
C ASN A 340 -34.35 19.37 -29.75
N LEU A 341 -33.10 19.71 -29.38
CA LEU A 341 -32.37 19.01 -28.35
C LEU A 341 -33.07 19.04 -27.01
N LEU A 342 -33.59 20.20 -26.58
CA LEU A 342 -34.31 20.35 -25.32
C LEU A 342 -35.65 19.62 -25.33
N VAL A 343 -36.40 19.68 -26.42
CA VAL A 343 -37.68 18.97 -26.56
C VAL A 343 -37.45 17.46 -26.51
N GLN A 344 -36.43 16.93 -27.18
CA GLN A 344 -36.08 15.51 -27.10
C GLN A 344 -35.68 15.10 -25.68
N ALA A 345 -34.88 15.92 -24.98
CA ALA A 345 -34.49 15.67 -23.60
C ALA A 345 -35.70 15.65 -22.65
N LEU A 346 -36.67 16.56 -22.84
CA LEU A 346 -37.91 16.57 -22.07
C LEU A 346 -38.76 15.31 -22.34
N LEU A 347 -38.80 14.81 -23.55
CA LEU A 347 -39.52 13.57 -23.89
C LEU A 347 -38.90 12.34 -23.22
N GLN A 348 -37.59 12.33 -23.03
CA GLN A 348 -36.88 11.24 -22.35
C GLN A 348 -36.98 11.34 -20.83
N ASN A 349 -37.04 12.56 -20.27
CA ASN A 349 -37.08 12.82 -18.83
C ASN A 349 -38.09 13.92 -18.49
N HIS A 350 -39.36 13.54 -18.40
CA HIS A 350 -40.52 14.44 -18.20
C HIS A 350 -40.53 15.24 -16.90
N SER A 351 -39.68 14.90 -15.93
CA SER A 351 -39.64 15.60 -14.63
C SER A 351 -38.44 16.54 -14.46
N CYS A 352 -37.70 16.81 -15.53
CA CYS A 352 -36.53 17.68 -15.46
C CYS A 352 -36.92 19.16 -15.67
N VAL A 353 -37.18 19.86 -14.56
CA VAL A 353 -37.50 21.30 -14.54
C VAL A 353 -36.42 22.14 -15.26
N LEU A 354 -35.15 21.72 -15.19
CA LEU A 354 -34.04 22.41 -15.86
C LEU A 354 -34.23 22.50 -17.38
N TYR A 355 -34.71 21.44 -18.01
CA TYR A 355 -34.96 21.46 -19.46
C TYR A 355 -36.09 22.40 -19.85
N GLU A 356 -37.17 22.46 -19.02
CA GLU A 356 -38.26 23.39 -19.23
C GLU A 356 -37.77 24.83 -19.10
N GLU A 357 -37.03 25.16 -18.05
CA GLU A 357 -36.45 26.49 -17.86
C GLU A 357 -35.55 26.89 -19.03
N LYS A 358 -34.66 25.99 -19.48
CA LYS A 358 -33.76 26.28 -20.61
C LYS A 358 -34.51 26.42 -21.95
N LEU A 359 -35.59 25.68 -22.14
CA LEU A 359 -36.44 25.83 -23.32
C LEU A 359 -37.17 27.18 -23.30
N GLN A 360 -37.71 27.59 -22.15
CA GLN A 360 -38.36 28.89 -21.98
C GLN A 360 -37.34 30.04 -22.21
N GLU A 361 -36.13 29.97 -21.66
CA GLU A 361 -35.05 30.94 -21.93
C GLU A 361 -34.75 31.07 -23.44
N LEU A 362 -34.69 29.93 -24.14
CA LEU A 362 -34.43 29.88 -25.57
C LEU A 362 -35.56 30.55 -26.37
N LEU A 363 -36.83 30.29 -25.99
CA LEU A 363 -37.98 30.88 -26.64
C LEU A 363 -38.08 32.39 -26.42
N VAL A 364 -37.71 32.88 -25.23
CA VAL A 364 -37.54 34.32 -24.96
C VAL A 364 -36.49 34.92 -25.86
N GLU A 365 -35.31 34.28 -26.03
CA GLU A 365 -34.26 34.72 -26.95
C GLU A 365 -34.76 34.83 -28.41
N ARG A 366 -35.71 33.98 -28.80
CA ARG A 366 -36.36 34.01 -30.11
C ARG A 366 -37.43 35.10 -30.24
N GLY A 367 -37.79 35.78 -29.16
CA GLY A 367 -38.78 36.85 -29.14
C GLY A 367 -40.22 36.37 -29.05
N GLU A 368 -40.43 35.15 -28.55
CA GLU A 368 -41.75 34.58 -28.38
C GLU A 368 -42.53 35.25 -27.22
N LYS A 369 -43.84 35.50 -27.41
CA LYS A 369 -44.63 36.28 -26.44
C LYS A 369 -45.09 35.48 -25.23
N ASN A 370 -45.26 34.16 -25.36
CA ASN A 370 -45.69 33.25 -24.30
C ASN A 370 -44.82 32.01 -24.25
N PRO A 371 -43.58 32.11 -23.74
CA PRO A 371 -42.63 31.04 -23.80
C PRO A 371 -43.07 29.78 -23.06
N GLU A 372 -43.77 29.90 -21.94
CA GLU A 372 -44.31 28.78 -21.17
C GLU A 372 -45.30 27.95 -21.97
N TYR A 373 -46.29 28.63 -22.59
CA TYR A 373 -47.31 27.98 -23.41
C TYR A 373 -46.70 27.33 -24.63
N GLN A 374 -45.77 28.00 -25.29
CA GLN A 374 -45.10 27.46 -26.49
C GLN A 374 -44.18 26.29 -26.17
N ALA A 375 -43.49 26.31 -25.02
CA ALA A 375 -42.69 25.16 -24.57
C ALA A 375 -43.61 23.93 -24.37
N PHE A 376 -44.77 24.10 -23.79
CA PHE A 376 -45.78 23.05 -23.61
C PHE A 376 -46.36 22.54 -24.94
N GLU A 377 -46.71 23.43 -25.87
CA GLU A 377 -47.19 23.08 -27.21
C GLU A 377 -46.17 22.30 -28.02
N LEU A 378 -44.88 22.70 -27.98
CA LEU A 378 -43.81 22.00 -28.65
C LEU A 378 -43.59 20.58 -28.08
N PHE A 379 -43.68 20.44 -26.78
CA PHE A 379 -43.59 19.16 -26.10
C PHE A 379 -44.74 18.22 -26.52
N LEU A 380 -45.99 18.71 -26.48
CA LEU A 380 -47.18 17.95 -26.85
C LEU A 380 -47.14 17.53 -28.32
N GLY A 381 -46.80 18.45 -29.21
CA GLY A 381 -46.72 18.15 -30.64
C GLY A 381 -45.72 17.07 -31.00
N GLU A 382 -44.55 17.03 -30.33
CA GLU A 382 -43.56 15.98 -30.55
C GLU A 382 -43.95 14.65 -29.90
N ALA A 383 -44.58 14.68 -28.72
CA ALA A 383 -45.12 13.50 -28.06
C ALA A 383 -46.21 12.82 -28.91
N GLU A 384 -47.09 13.62 -29.58
CA GLU A 384 -48.10 13.14 -30.53
C GLU A 384 -47.46 12.49 -31.77
N ARG A 385 -46.43 13.12 -32.35
CA ARG A 385 -45.72 12.56 -33.49
C ARG A 385 -45.07 11.20 -33.20
N ILE A 386 -44.46 11.04 -32.02
CA ILE A 386 -43.84 9.77 -31.59
C ILE A 386 -44.94 8.69 -31.43
N ARG A 387 -46.06 9.04 -30.81
CA ARG A 387 -47.21 8.13 -30.63
C ARG A 387 -47.75 7.65 -32.00
N ASP A 388 -47.92 8.56 -32.94
CA ASP A 388 -48.44 8.25 -34.26
C ASP A 388 -47.47 7.39 -35.07
N ALA A 389 -46.16 7.68 -34.98
CA ALA A 389 -45.13 6.85 -35.61
C ALA A 389 -45.10 5.43 -35.04
N ALA A 390 -45.26 5.27 -33.70
CA ALA A 390 -45.31 3.96 -33.03
C ALA A 390 -46.58 3.16 -33.45
N SER A 391 -47.71 3.84 -33.69
CA SER A 391 -48.97 3.22 -34.13
C SER A 391 -48.87 2.70 -35.59
N ILE A 392 -48.13 3.38 -36.45
CA ILE A 392 -47.85 2.96 -37.85
C ILE A 392 -46.89 1.76 -37.88
N SER A 393 -45.90 1.67 -37.01
CA SER A 393 -44.94 0.56 -36.94
C SER A 393 -45.52 -0.72 -36.34
N SER A 394 -46.69 -0.67 -35.74
CA SER A 394 -47.39 -1.82 -35.14
C SER A 394 -48.51 -2.38 -36.03
N GLN A 395 -48.72 -1.84 -37.19
CA GLN A 395 -49.55 -2.36 -38.30
C GLN A 395 -48.67 -3.01 -39.34
#